data_3b72296318f06ee653af4456661e5979
#
_entry.id   3b72296318f06ee653af4456661e5979
#
_cell.length_a   1.000
_cell.length_b   1.000
_cell.length_c   1.000
_cell.angle_alpha   90.00
_cell.angle_beta   90.00
_cell.angle_gamma   90.00
#
_symmetry.space_group_name_H-M   'P 1'
#
loop_
_entity.id
_entity.type
_entity.pdbx_description
1 polymer ?
#
loop_
_entity_poly.entity_id
_entity_poly.type
_entity_poly.pdbx_seq_one_letter_code
_entity_poly.pdbx_strand_id
1 'polypeptide(L)'
;MTRKELINQIKSKQSFLCVGLDTDLDKIPKFLLDYDDPIFEFNKQIINKTKDFAVAYKPNIAFYECLGSKGWESLKKTLDYIPTNCFTIADAKRGDIGNTAARYAKTFFDKSAAGLNFDSITVAPYMGEDSVTPFIKEGEGKWVILLALTSNPGSNDFQQLEDVQGIKTFENVVLKAQK
;
A
#
# COMPACT_ATOMS: atom_id res chain seq x y z
N MET A 1 3.11 6.75 10.94
CA MET A 1 2.76 6.01 12.21
C MET A 1 3.90 5.07 12.59
N THR A 2 4.33 5.11 13.84
CA THR A 2 5.37 4.22 14.39
C THR A 2 4.82 2.84 14.74
N ARG A 3 5.72 1.85 14.92
CA ARG A 3 5.33 0.50 15.38
C ARG A 3 4.58 0.52 16.72
N LYS A 4 5.01 1.37 17.64
CA LYS A 4 4.38 1.50 18.97
C LYS A 4 2.95 2.04 18.85
N GLU A 5 2.76 3.07 18.03
CA GLU A 5 1.43 3.65 17.76
C GLU A 5 0.50 2.62 17.11
N LEU A 6 0.96 1.88 16.10
CA LEU A 6 0.16 0.83 15.45
C LEU A 6 -0.25 -0.27 16.47
N ILE A 7 0.68 -0.74 17.29
CA ILE A 7 0.38 -1.73 18.35
C ILE A 7 -0.64 -1.17 19.34
N ASN A 8 -0.53 0.09 19.73
CA ASN A 8 -1.49 0.73 20.62
C ASN A 8 -2.89 0.81 19.99
N GLN A 9 -2.99 1.11 18.69
CA GLN A 9 -4.27 1.10 17.97
C GLN A 9 -4.89 -0.31 17.94
N ILE A 10 -4.10 -1.34 17.64
CA ILE A 10 -4.55 -2.75 17.66
C ILE A 10 -5.12 -3.11 19.04
N LYS A 11 -4.41 -2.75 20.10
CA LYS A 11 -4.85 -3.04 21.49
C LYS A 11 -6.10 -2.23 21.86
N SER A 12 -6.14 -0.95 21.55
CA SER A 12 -7.25 -0.06 21.88
C SER A 12 -8.54 -0.45 21.17
N LYS A 13 -8.46 -0.80 19.87
CA LYS A 13 -9.62 -1.23 19.08
C LYS A 13 -9.94 -2.72 19.24
N GLN A 14 -9.08 -3.49 19.92
CA GLN A 14 -9.17 -4.95 20.00
C GLN A 14 -9.36 -5.60 18.62
N SER A 15 -8.68 -5.06 17.62
CA SER A 15 -8.82 -5.42 16.22
C SER A 15 -7.49 -5.23 15.49
N PHE A 16 -7.25 -6.05 14.48
CA PHE A 16 -6.17 -5.88 13.49
C PHE A 16 -6.73 -5.77 12.07
N LEU A 17 -7.97 -5.32 11.94
CA LEU A 17 -8.64 -5.17 10.66
C LEU A 17 -7.91 -4.16 9.77
N CYS A 18 -7.51 -4.62 8.58
CA CYS A 18 -7.06 -3.77 7.48
C CYS A 18 -8.12 -3.80 6.37
N VAL A 19 -8.66 -2.65 6.01
CA VAL A 19 -9.71 -2.53 4.99
C VAL A 19 -9.08 -2.20 3.64
N GLY A 20 -9.30 -3.06 2.63
CA GLY A 20 -8.94 -2.78 1.23
C GLY A 20 -9.90 -1.75 0.61
N LEU A 21 -9.35 -0.81 -0.16
CA LEU A 21 -10.10 0.17 -0.92
C LEU A 21 -9.77 0.03 -2.41
N ASP A 22 -10.10 -1.16 -2.95
CA ASP A 22 -9.90 -1.56 -4.35
C ASP A 22 -11.18 -1.22 -5.13
N THR A 23 -11.53 0.07 -5.20
CA THR A 23 -12.82 0.55 -5.67
C THR A 23 -12.92 0.53 -7.18
N ASP A 24 -13.82 -0.29 -7.68
CA ASP A 24 -14.09 -0.52 -9.09
C ASP A 24 -15.44 0.09 -9.47
N LEU A 25 -15.47 1.03 -10.41
CA LEU A 25 -16.69 1.73 -10.85
C LEU A 25 -17.77 0.78 -11.35
N ASP A 26 -17.37 -0.37 -11.91
CA ASP A 26 -18.32 -1.37 -12.43
C ASP A 26 -18.99 -2.18 -11.30
N LYS A 27 -18.48 -2.09 -10.07
CA LYS A 27 -18.92 -2.89 -8.92
C LYS A 27 -19.55 -2.10 -7.79
N ILE A 28 -19.38 -0.78 -7.76
CA ILE A 28 -20.02 0.05 -6.75
C ILE A 28 -21.53 0.16 -6.98
N PRO A 29 -22.33 0.48 -5.94
CA PRO A 29 -23.78 0.70 -6.09
C PRO A 29 -24.07 1.79 -7.11
N LYS A 30 -25.02 1.53 -8.02
CA LYS A 30 -25.33 2.42 -9.15
C LYS A 30 -25.73 3.83 -8.73
N PHE A 31 -26.40 4.01 -7.59
CA PHE A 31 -26.81 5.31 -7.09
C PHE A 31 -25.60 6.22 -6.72
N LEU A 32 -24.40 5.64 -6.57
CA LEU A 32 -23.19 6.43 -6.32
C LEU A 32 -22.60 7.00 -7.61
N LEU A 33 -22.96 6.47 -8.78
CA LEU A 33 -22.44 6.95 -10.07
C LEU A 33 -22.93 8.36 -10.41
N ASP A 34 -23.98 8.85 -9.74
CA ASP A 34 -24.51 10.21 -9.92
C ASP A 34 -23.71 11.28 -9.16
N TYR A 35 -22.76 10.89 -8.32
CA TYR A 35 -21.86 11.82 -7.62
C TYR A 35 -20.71 12.27 -8.52
N ASP A 36 -20.17 13.47 -8.29
CA ASP A 36 -19.03 14.02 -9.02
C ASP A 36 -17.77 13.15 -8.89
N ASP A 37 -17.62 12.46 -7.76
CA ASP A 37 -16.51 11.54 -7.48
C ASP A 37 -17.05 10.26 -6.81
N PRO A 38 -17.57 9.32 -7.62
CA PRO A 38 -18.19 8.10 -7.11
C PRO A 38 -17.25 7.23 -6.29
N ILE A 39 -15.96 7.20 -6.67
CA ILE A 39 -14.92 6.42 -5.97
C ILE A 39 -14.71 6.97 -4.56
N PHE A 40 -14.49 8.27 -4.45
CA PHE A 40 -14.32 8.89 -3.15
C PHE A 40 -15.56 8.73 -2.27
N GLU A 41 -16.75 8.92 -2.84
CA GLU A 41 -17.98 8.78 -2.06
C GLU A 41 -18.19 7.34 -1.56
N PHE A 42 -17.89 6.33 -2.38
CA PHE A 42 -17.91 4.93 -1.94
C PHE A 42 -16.88 4.69 -0.81
N ASN A 43 -15.63 5.10 -1.01
CA ASN A 43 -14.58 4.95 0.00
C ASN A 43 -14.93 5.64 1.32
N LYS A 44 -15.46 6.84 1.25
CA LYS A 44 -15.93 7.62 2.41
C LYS A 44 -16.99 6.86 3.21
N GLN A 45 -17.96 6.24 2.52
CA GLN A 45 -18.99 5.44 3.18
C GLN A 45 -18.40 4.18 3.83
N ILE A 46 -17.47 3.48 3.17
CA ILE A 46 -16.75 2.33 3.74
C ILE A 46 -15.95 2.76 4.97
N ILE A 47 -15.17 3.84 4.88
CA ILE A 47 -14.37 4.35 5.98
C ILE A 47 -15.27 4.70 7.17
N ASN A 48 -16.40 5.40 6.96
CA ASN A 48 -17.33 5.77 8.02
C ASN A 48 -17.92 4.56 8.76
N LYS A 49 -18.12 3.44 8.05
CA LYS A 49 -18.68 2.21 8.65
C LYS A 49 -17.63 1.32 9.31
N THR A 50 -16.36 1.54 9.02
CA THR A 50 -15.29 0.63 9.49
C THR A 50 -14.26 1.30 10.41
N LYS A 51 -14.19 2.63 10.47
CA LYS A 51 -13.15 3.39 11.18
C LYS A 51 -12.99 3.06 12.67
N ASP A 52 -14.07 2.62 13.32
CA ASP A 52 -14.03 2.28 14.75
C ASP A 52 -13.33 0.92 14.98
N PHE A 53 -13.29 0.06 13.97
CA PHE A 53 -12.69 -1.27 14.02
C PHE A 53 -11.38 -1.37 13.22
N ALA A 54 -11.27 -0.64 12.11
CA ALA A 54 -10.11 -0.69 11.24
C ALA A 54 -8.90 -0.01 11.89
N VAL A 55 -7.76 -0.70 11.89
CA VAL A 55 -6.46 -0.14 12.28
C VAL A 55 -5.65 0.32 11.08
N ALA A 56 -6.02 -0.15 9.88
CA ALA A 56 -5.36 0.22 8.63
C ALA A 56 -6.34 0.29 7.46
N TYR A 57 -5.97 1.10 6.47
CA TYR A 57 -6.61 1.17 5.15
C TYR A 57 -5.58 0.98 4.05
N LYS A 58 -5.93 0.15 3.06
CA LYS A 58 -5.04 -0.23 1.97
C LYS A 58 -5.70 0.01 0.60
N PRO A 59 -5.66 1.24 0.06
CA PRO A 59 -6.03 1.45 -1.34
C PRO A 59 -5.05 0.75 -2.28
N ASN A 60 -5.59 0.02 -3.25
CA ASN A 60 -4.83 -0.57 -4.33
C ASN A 60 -4.69 0.46 -5.45
N ILE A 61 -3.47 0.92 -5.65
CA ILE A 61 -3.16 2.06 -6.50
C ILE A 61 -3.58 1.83 -7.96
N ALA A 62 -3.55 0.59 -8.46
CA ALA A 62 -3.93 0.27 -9.83
C ALA A 62 -5.37 0.70 -10.17
N PHE A 63 -6.31 0.63 -9.20
CA PHE A 63 -7.72 1.03 -9.40
C PHE A 63 -7.89 2.54 -9.54
N TYR A 64 -6.92 3.31 -9.09
CA TYR A 64 -6.90 4.77 -9.22
C TYR A 64 -6.05 5.22 -10.42
N GLU A 65 -4.89 4.63 -10.63
CA GLU A 65 -4.00 4.97 -11.75
C GLU A 65 -4.66 4.79 -13.11
N CYS A 66 -5.43 3.72 -13.30
CA CYS A 66 -6.12 3.44 -14.57
C CYS A 66 -7.14 4.52 -14.97
N LEU A 67 -7.52 5.39 -14.05
CA LEU A 67 -8.47 6.49 -14.27
C LEU A 67 -7.79 7.85 -14.52
N GLY A 68 -6.46 7.85 -14.67
CA GLY A 68 -5.69 9.07 -14.92
C GLY A 68 -5.76 10.08 -13.78
N SER A 69 -5.76 11.37 -14.10
CA SER A 69 -5.75 12.45 -13.10
C SER A 69 -6.90 12.38 -12.11
N LYS A 70 -8.10 12.03 -12.58
CA LYS A 70 -9.29 11.90 -11.71
C LYS A 70 -9.11 10.81 -10.65
N GLY A 71 -8.50 9.68 -11.03
CA GLY A 71 -8.20 8.62 -10.07
C GLY A 71 -7.20 9.05 -9.00
N TRP A 72 -6.15 9.78 -9.38
CA TRP A 72 -5.20 10.35 -8.41
C TRP A 72 -5.84 11.38 -7.48
N GLU A 73 -6.78 12.20 -7.97
CA GLU A 73 -7.56 13.12 -7.15
C GLU A 73 -8.45 12.37 -6.15
N SER A 74 -9.15 11.32 -6.60
CA SER A 74 -9.98 10.47 -5.73
C SER A 74 -9.14 9.76 -4.67
N LEU A 75 -7.94 9.26 -5.04
CA LEU A 75 -6.99 8.66 -4.10
C LEU A 75 -6.56 9.65 -3.03
N LYS A 76 -6.21 10.87 -3.45
CA LYS A 76 -5.79 11.93 -2.52
C LYS A 76 -6.92 12.29 -1.55
N LYS A 77 -8.14 12.52 -2.05
CA LYS A 77 -9.31 12.79 -1.20
C LYS A 77 -9.58 11.64 -0.22
N THR A 78 -9.44 10.39 -0.71
CA THR A 78 -9.61 9.19 0.12
C THR A 78 -8.56 9.15 1.23
N LEU A 79 -7.29 9.37 0.91
CA LEU A 79 -6.19 9.38 1.88
C LEU A 79 -6.37 10.49 2.94
N ASP A 80 -6.74 11.69 2.51
CA ASP A 80 -6.99 12.83 3.41
C ASP A 80 -8.22 12.57 4.32
N TYR A 81 -9.15 11.70 3.93
CA TYR A 81 -10.35 11.34 4.70
C TYR A 81 -10.13 10.21 5.70
N ILE A 82 -9.12 9.36 5.51
CA ILE A 82 -8.77 8.30 6.45
C ILE A 82 -8.38 8.93 7.80
N PRO A 83 -8.95 8.44 8.94
CA PRO A 83 -8.58 8.95 10.25
C PRO A 83 -7.07 8.85 10.52
N THR A 84 -6.49 9.89 11.10
CA THR A 84 -5.04 9.99 11.36
C THR A 84 -4.50 8.93 12.31
N ASN A 85 -5.38 8.27 13.07
CA ASN A 85 -5.04 7.14 13.93
C ASN A 85 -5.12 5.77 13.22
N CYS A 86 -5.39 5.74 11.92
CA CYS A 86 -5.33 4.53 11.10
C CYS A 86 -4.06 4.51 10.26
N PHE A 87 -3.41 3.34 10.17
CA PHE A 87 -2.24 3.12 9.34
C PHE A 87 -2.63 3.08 7.87
N THR A 88 -1.86 3.72 7.00
CA THR A 88 -2.16 3.79 5.56
C THR A 88 -1.14 3.03 4.73
N ILE A 89 -1.62 2.18 3.83
CA ILE A 89 -0.81 1.32 2.98
C ILE A 89 -1.09 1.66 1.51
N ALA A 90 -0.10 2.20 0.80
CA ALA A 90 -0.14 2.29 -0.65
C ALA A 90 0.16 0.90 -1.25
N ASP A 91 -0.88 0.18 -1.68
CA ASP A 91 -0.68 -1.11 -2.36
C ASP A 91 -0.34 -0.86 -3.84
N ALA A 92 0.91 -0.42 -4.06
CA ALA A 92 1.41 0.09 -5.34
C ALA A 92 2.34 -0.88 -6.07
N LYS A 93 2.92 -1.85 -5.35
CA LYS A 93 3.85 -2.86 -5.88
C LYS A 93 4.93 -2.25 -6.77
N ARG A 94 5.52 -1.14 -6.29
CA ARG A 94 6.60 -0.47 -7.03
C ARG A 94 7.89 -1.27 -6.94
N GLY A 95 8.73 -1.11 -7.97
CA GLY A 95 10.04 -1.69 -8.04
C GLY A 95 10.77 -1.07 -9.22
N ASP A 96 11.91 -0.43 -8.94
CA ASP A 96 12.76 0.19 -9.95
C ASP A 96 14.13 0.46 -9.31
N ILE A 97 15.12 0.77 -10.12
CA ILE A 97 16.50 0.98 -9.64
C ILE A 97 16.76 2.45 -9.29
N GLY A 98 17.63 2.65 -8.28
CA GLY A 98 18.29 3.92 -7.97
C GLY A 98 17.35 5.14 -7.94
N ASN A 99 17.64 6.11 -8.80
CA ASN A 99 16.93 7.39 -8.83
C ASN A 99 15.43 7.27 -9.16
N THR A 100 15.03 6.29 -9.96
CA THR A 100 13.62 6.06 -10.31
C THR A 100 12.85 5.55 -9.10
N ALA A 101 13.40 4.62 -8.33
CA ALA A 101 12.82 4.16 -7.07
C ALA A 101 12.63 5.32 -6.07
N ALA A 102 13.59 6.25 -5.98
CA ALA A 102 13.48 7.45 -5.14
C ALA A 102 12.32 8.37 -5.59
N ARG A 103 12.04 8.47 -6.90
CA ARG A 103 10.88 9.24 -7.40
C ARG A 103 9.56 8.60 -6.99
N TYR A 104 9.44 7.26 -7.04
CA TYR A 104 8.28 6.55 -6.52
C TYR A 104 8.13 6.74 -5.01
N ALA A 105 9.20 6.61 -4.23
CA ALA A 105 9.18 6.87 -2.79
C ALA A 105 8.67 8.29 -2.48
N LYS A 106 9.21 9.30 -3.16
CA LYS A 106 8.77 10.69 -3.04
C LYS A 106 7.30 10.88 -3.36
N THR A 107 6.77 10.20 -4.39
CA THR A 107 5.36 10.28 -4.77
C THR A 107 4.43 9.88 -3.62
N PHE A 108 4.75 8.80 -2.91
CA PHE A 108 3.85 8.25 -1.89
C PHE A 108 4.11 8.77 -0.47
N PHE A 109 5.31 9.28 -0.18
CA PHE A 109 5.72 9.67 1.16
C PHE A 109 5.86 11.18 1.38
N ASP A 110 6.06 11.96 0.32
CA ASP A 110 6.25 13.40 0.42
C ASP A 110 4.99 14.15 -0.03
N LYS A 111 4.24 14.67 0.94
CA LYS A 111 3.03 15.45 0.70
C LYS A 111 3.28 16.68 -0.18
N SER A 112 4.48 17.24 -0.15
CA SER A 112 4.84 18.42 -0.97
C SER A 112 5.04 18.08 -2.45
N ALA A 113 5.28 16.79 -2.79
CA ALA A 113 5.51 16.35 -4.17
C ALA A 113 4.20 16.05 -4.91
N ALA A 114 3.47 15.01 -4.48
CA ALA A 114 2.25 14.54 -5.15
C ALA A 114 0.98 14.71 -4.27
N GLY A 115 1.10 15.35 -3.12
CA GLY A 115 0.00 15.52 -2.17
C GLY A 115 -0.34 14.28 -1.35
N LEU A 116 0.44 13.19 -1.49
CA LEU A 116 0.24 11.93 -0.77
C LEU A 116 1.20 11.84 0.43
N ASN A 117 0.77 11.18 1.49
CA ASN A 117 1.58 10.96 2.69
C ASN A 117 1.20 9.65 3.36
N PHE A 118 1.39 8.55 2.65
CA PHE A 118 1.15 7.21 3.20
C PHE A 118 2.12 6.85 4.31
N ASP A 119 1.72 5.97 5.22
CA ASP A 119 2.62 5.40 6.22
C ASP A 119 3.50 4.30 5.62
N SER A 120 3.01 3.57 4.61
CA SER A 120 3.74 2.47 3.99
C SER A 120 3.42 2.30 2.51
N ILE A 121 4.29 1.53 1.84
CA ILE A 121 4.13 1.13 0.43
C ILE A 121 4.54 -0.33 0.24
N THR A 122 3.84 -1.05 -0.66
CA THR A 122 4.28 -2.37 -1.13
C THR A 122 5.32 -2.23 -2.24
N VAL A 123 6.42 -2.99 -2.14
CA VAL A 123 7.57 -2.94 -3.06
C VAL A 123 7.94 -4.35 -3.51
N ALA A 124 8.25 -4.49 -4.80
CA ALA A 124 8.75 -5.71 -5.40
C ALA A 124 10.30 -5.75 -5.33
N PRO A 125 10.91 -6.73 -4.65
CA PRO A 125 12.36 -6.78 -4.46
C PRO A 125 13.13 -7.49 -5.58
N TYR A 126 12.50 -7.85 -6.68
CA TYR A 126 13.07 -8.66 -7.75
C TYR A 126 14.38 -8.10 -8.31
N MET A 127 14.52 -6.78 -8.39
CA MET A 127 15.72 -6.10 -8.89
C MET A 127 16.83 -5.93 -7.82
N GLY A 128 16.66 -6.49 -6.62
CA GLY A 128 17.68 -6.47 -5.58
C GLY A 128 17.51 -5.35 -4.53
N GLU A 129 18.50 -5.23 -3.64
CA GLU A 129 18.47 -4.33 -2.49
C GLU A 129 18.36 -2.85 -2.90
N ASP A 130 19.04 -2.46 -3.97
CA ASP A 130 19.05 -1.11 -4.51
C ASP A 130 17.70 -0.64 -5.06
N SER A 131 16.78 -1.58 -5.35
CA SER A 131 15.39 -1.29 -5.69
C SER A 131 14.50 -1.00 -4.46
N VAL A 132 14.92 -1.39 -3.27
CA VAL A 132 14.19 -1.25 -2.00
C VAL A 132 14.73 -0.10 -1.15
N THR A 133 16.05 0.02 -1.08
CA THR A 133 16.77 1.01 -0.24
C THR A 133 16.27 2.47 -0.43
N PRO A 134 15.94 2.95 -1.65
CA PRO A 134 15.43 4.30 -1.83
C PRO A 134 14.13 4.58 -1.07
N PHE A 135 13.23 3.59 -0.94
CA PHE A 135 11.99 3.74 -0.18
C PHE A 135 12.24 3.85 1.33
N ILE A 136 13.32 3.23 1.83
CA ILE A 136 13.72 3.33 3.24
C ILE A 136 14.35 4.69 3.51
N LYS A 137 15.25 5.17 2.64
CA LYS A 137 15.97 6.44 2.81
C LYS A 137 15.07 7.66 2.64
N GLU A 138 14.31 7.71 1.55
CA GLU A 138 13.39 8.82 1.26
C GLU A 138 12.16 8.80 2.19
N GLY A 139 11.85 7.63 2.74
CA GLY A 139 10.72 7.42 3.63
C GLY A 139 11.10 7.33 5.10
N GLU A 140 12.00 8.17 5.62
CA GLU A 140 12.37 8.14 7.04
C GLU A 140 11.12 8.16 7.93
N GLY A 141 11.01 7.18 8.83
CA GLY A 141 9.81 6.98 9.66
C GLY A 141 8.63 6.33 8.92
N LYS A 142 8.83 5.87 7.68
CA LYS A 142 7.86 5.14 6.87
C LYS A 142 8.17 3.64 6.85
N TRP A 143 7.25 2.87 6.27
CA TRP A 143 7.38 1.43 6.23
C TRP A 143 7.40 0.92 4.79
N VAL A 144 8.18 -0.12 4.56
CA VAL A 144 8.21 -0.86 3.31
C VAL A 144 7.65 -2.26 3.55
N ILE A 145 6.69 -2.66 2.73
CA ILE A 145 6.11 -4.00 2.73
C ILE A 145 6.65 -4.72 1.50
N LEU A 146 7.60 -5.64 1.71
CA LEU A 146 8.21 -6.40 0.62
C LEU A 146 7.28 -7.52 0.16
N LEU A 147 7.15 -7.68 -1.15
CA LEU A 147 6.54 -8.85 -1.76
C LEU A 147 7.54 -10.02 -1.67
N ALA A 148 7.20 -11.03 -0.90
CA ALA A 148 7.99 -12.26 -0.78
C ALA A 148 7.28 -13.43 -1.46
N LEU A 149 6.11 -13.83 -0.93
CA LEU A 149 5.26 -14.86 -1.52
C LEU A 149 3.88 -14.26 -1.81
N THR A 150 3.43 -14.38 -3.06
CA THR A 150 2.12 -13.91 -3.51
C THR A 150 1.14 -15.07 -3.68
N SER A 151 -0.17 -14.78 -3.60
CA SER A 151 -1.21 -15.80 -3.56
C SER A 151 -1.66 -16.34 -4.94
N ASN A 152 -1.18 -15.74 -6.03
CA ASN A 152 -1.53 -16.13 -7.38
C ASN A 152 -0.81 -17.42 -7.83
N PRO A 153 -1.37 -18.23 -8.74
CA PRO A 153 -0.75 -19.46 -9.23
C PRO A 153 0.65 -19.25 -9.84
N GLY A 154 0.88 -18.12 -10.53
CA GLY A 154 2.18 -17.76 -11.10
C GLY A 154 3.31 -17.53 -10.09
N SER A 155 3.02 -17.52 -8.79
CA SER A 155 4.06 -17.51 -7.75
C SER A 155 5.00 -18.71 -7.86
N ASN A 156 4.53 -19.83 -8.42
CA ASN A 156 5.34 -21.04 -8.63
C ASN A 156 6.45 -20.84 -9.68
N ASP A 157 6.31 -19.89 -10.59
CA ASP A 157 7.28 -19.69 -11.68
C ASP A 157 8.65 -19.22 -11.17
N PHE A 158 8.66 -18.45 -10.08
CA PHE A 158 9.87 -17.85 -9.51
C PHE A 158 9.98 -17.98 -8.00
N GLN A 159 8.89 -17.72 -7.28
CA GLN A 159 8.96 -17.55 -5.82
C GLN A 159 9.19 -18.87 -5.09
N GLN A 160 8.74 -19.99 -5.66
CA GLN A 160 8.87 -21.33 -5.09
C GLN A 160 10.14 -22.08 -5.57
N LEU A 161 10.94 -21.48 -6.45
CA LEU A 161 12.19 -22.09 -6.91
C LEU A 161 13.18 -22.19 -5.74
N GLU A 162 13.85 -23.34 -5.63
CA GLU A 162 14.85 -23.61 -4.60
C GLU A 162 16.26 -23.30 -5.13
N ASP A 163 17.08 -22.75 -4.28
CA ASP A 163 18.51 -22.60 -4.52
C ASP A 163 19.27 -23.91 -4.24
N VAL A 164 20.60 -23.90 -4.42
CA VAL A 164 21.47 -25.06 -4.17
C VAL A 164 21.47 -25.56 -2.72
N GLN A 165 20.93 -24.78 -1.80
CA GLN A 165 20.79 -25.12 -0.38
C GLN A 165 19.37 -25.58 -0.03
N GLY A 166 18.46 -25.63 -1.01
CA GLY A 166 17.05 -25.98 -0.83
C GLY A 166 16.20 -24.86 -0.22
N ILE A 167 16.70 -23.61 -0.22
CA ILE A 167 15.98 -22.44 0.28
C ILE A 167 15.19 -21.84 -0.88
N LYS A 168 13.89 -21.59 -0.67
CA LYS A 168 13.03 -21.01 -1.71
C LYS A 168 13.32 -19.53 -1.92
N THR A 169 13.06 -19.06 -3.13
CA THR A 169 13.32 -17.64 -3.49
C THR A 169 12.58 -16.68 -2.54
N PHE A 170 11.32 -16.94 -2.18
CA PHE A 170 10.59 -16.07 -1.25
C PHE A 170 11.22 -16.08 0.17
N GLU A 171 11.77 -17.20 0.61
CA GLU A 171 12.47 -17.32 1.91
C GLU A 171 13.77 -16.51 1.87
N ASN A 172 14.51 -16.57 0.76
CA ASN A 172 15.71 -15.75 0.55
C ASN A 172 15.39 -14.25 0.60
N VAL A 173 14.24 -13.81 0.06
CA VAL A 173 13.76 -12.42 0.19
C VAL A 173 13.57 -12.04 1.65
N VAL A 174 12.88 -12.89 2.44
CA VAL A 174 12.65 -12.64 3.87
C VAL A 174 13.96 -12.58 4.65
N LEU A 175 14.90 -13.52 4.40
CA LEU A 175 16.20 -13.55 5.05
C LEU A 175 17.05 -12.30 4.76
N LYS A 176 16.99 -11.79 3.51
CA LYS A 176 17.69 -10.56 3.15
C LYS A 176 17.06 -9.30 3.77
N ALA A 177 15.75 -9.29 3.95
CA ALA A 177 15.04 -8.16 4.57
C ALA A 177 15.33 -8.01 6.09
N GLN A 178 15.97 -8.99 6.73
CA GLN A 178 16.38 -8.93 8.14
C GLN A 178 17.73 -8.26 8.37
N LYS A 179 18.49 -7.98 7.31
CA LYS A 179 19.81 -7.34 7.36
C LYS A 179 19.70 -5.83 7.27
#